data_445a166aee9ad7a5cbc88eb4fdcfa67d
#
_entry.id   445a166aee9ad7a5cbc88eb4fdcfa67d
#
_cell.length_a   1.000
_cell.length_b   1.000
_cell.length_c   1.000
_cell.angle_alpha   90.00
_cell.angle_beta   90.00
_cell.angle_gamma   90.00
#
_symmetry.space_group_name_H-M   'P 1'
#
loop_
_entity.id
_entity.type
_entity.pdbx_description
1 polymer ?
#
loop_
_entity_poly.entity_id
_entity_poly.type
_entity_poly.pdbx_seq_one_letter_code
_entity_poly.pdbx_strand_id
1 'polypeptide(L)'
;VKRASLARLAHRQGVACRYRKVLYQGTKKERIDIIVYREKGFKEPWFLLVPADSEERLPTDAVVQLYRSRMRIETSFRDFKSWLGVRGLRLKVRKAERLNRLLTGLALGYILLLALGAGRVAQQLRRELEILRKHARHGTRRTLSRLFVALLVVTDPLLLSLSNLTQMIKDCLLDLRCGQATKTAIPV
;
A
#
# COMPACT_ATOMS: atom_id res chain seq x y z
N VAL A 1 -29.92 -19.43 18.88
CA VAL A 1 -28.95 -18.33 18.61
C VAL A 1 -29.46 -17.59 17.38
N LYS A 2 -29.89 -16.31 17.54
CA LYS A 2 -30.34 -15.49 16.40
C LYS A 2 -29.13 -15.21 15.48
N ARG A 3 -29.22 -15.61 14.21
CA ARG A 3 -28.23 -15.25 13.19
C ARG A 3 -28.34 -13.75 12.90
N ALA A 4 -27.27 -13.01 13.12
CA ALA A 4 -27.18 -11.60 12.74
C ALA A 4 -26.28 -11.44 11.50
N SER A 5 -26.70 -10.59 10.57
CA SER A 5 -25.84 -10.21 9.45
C SER A 5 -24.74 -9.27 9.95
N LEU A 6 -23.52 -9.40 9.42
CA LEU A 6 -22.40 -8.50 9.70
C LEU A 6 -22.76 -7.03 9.47
N ALA A 7 -23.61 -6.75 8.47
CA ALA A 7 -24.07 -5.41 8.15
C ALA A 7 -24.86 -4.72 9.29
N ARG A 8 -25.34 -5.49 10.27
CA ARG A 8 -26.08 -4.95 11.44
C ARG A 8 -25.18 -4.59 12.62
N LEU A 9 -23.87 -4.87 12.53
CA LEU A 9 -22.94 -4.50 13.59
C LEU A 9 -22.79 -2.97 13.60
N ALA A 10 -23.01 -2.37 14.77
CA ALA A 10 -22.90 -0.93 14.94
C ALA A 10 -21.44 -0.49 14.72
N HIS A 11 -21.24 0.59 13.97
CA HIS A 11 -19.93 1.15 13.72
C HIS A 11 -20.02 2.66 13.49
N ARG A 12 -19.00 3.37 13.95
CA ARG A 12 -18.78 4.79 13.66
C ARG A 12 -17.64 4.96 12.68
N GLN A 13 -17.74 5.96 11.82
CA GLN A 13 -16.65 6.30 10.89
C GLN A 13 -15.40 6.74 11.66
N GLY A 14 -14.26 6.18 11.35
CA GLY A 14 -12.98 6.49 11.99
C GLY A 14 -12.74 5.80 13.34
N VAL A 15 -13.72 5.04 13.85
CA VAL A 15 -13.62 4.32 15.13
C VAL A 15 -13.64 2.82 14.88
N ALA A 16 -12.67 2.11 15.40
CA ALA A 16 -12.63 0.64 15.35
C ALA A 16 -13.44 0.05 16.51
N CYS A 17 -14.38 -0.83 16.20
CA CYS A 17 -15.20 -1.54 17.18
C CYS A 17 -14.87 -3.02 17.15
N ARG A 18 -14.52 -3.63 18.30
CA ARG A 18 -14.25 -5.06 18.42
C ARG A 18 -15.40 -5.77 19.09
N TYR A 19 -16.01 -6.72 18.39
CA TYR A 19 -17.03 -7.63 18.88
C TYR A 19 -16.38 -8.95 19.25
N ARG A 20 -16.39 -9.29 20.54
CA ARG A 20 -15.67 -10.45 21.06
C ARG A 20 -16.52 -11.71 21.03
N LYS A 21 -15.87 -12.86 20.81
CA LYS A 21 -16.45 -14.22 20.93
C LYS A 21 -17.71 -14.43 20.11
N VAL A 22 -17.77 -13.86 18.93
CA VAL A 22 -18.89 -14.05 17.99
C VAL A 22 -18.80 -15.45 17.42
N LEU A 23 -19.93 -16.17 17.39
CA LEU A 23 -20.01 -17.48 16.74
C LEU A 23 -20.09 -17.29 15.23
N TYR A 24 -19.08 -17.77 14.53
CA TYR A 24 -18.97 -17.69 13.08
C TYR A 24 -19.16 -19.08 12.46
N GLN A 25 -19.92 -19.15 11.38
CA GLN A 25 -20.34 -20.36 10.66
C GLN A 25 -21.23 -21.33 11.47
N GLY A 26 -22.37 -21.70 10.84
CA GLY A 26 -23.42 -22.48 11.50
C GLY A 26 -23.09 -23.92 11.88
N THR A 27 -22.09 -24.54 11.20
CA THR A 27 -21.72 -25.95 11.39
C THR A 27 -20.60 -26.16 12.40
N LYS A 28 -19.54 -25.34 12.35
CA LYS A 28 -18.37 -25.51 13.25
C LYS A 28 -18.38 -24.66 14.51
N LYS A 29 -19.28 -23.68 14.61
CA LYS A 29 -19.46 -22.80 15.80
C LYS A 29 -18.15 -22.27 16.39
N GLU A 30 -17.21 -21.90 15.55
CA GLU A 30 -15.94 -21.32 16.00
C GLU A 30 -16.18 -19.93 16.60
N ARG A 31 -15.52 -19.68 17.74
CA ARG A 31 -15.53 -18.35 18.36
C ARG A 31 -14.43 -17.51 17.76
N ILE A 32 -14.81 -16.36 17.22
CA ILE A 32 -13.88 -15.38 16.64
C ILE A 32 -14.22 -13.99 17.18
N ASP A 33 -13.27 -13.11 17.11
CA ASP A 33 -13.53 -11.68 17.28
C ASP A 33 -13.69 -11.02 15.90
N ILE A 34 -14.62 -10.07 15.82
CA ILE A 34 -14.88 -9.30 14.60
C ILE A 34 -14.54 -7.84 14.89
N ILE A 35 -13.60 -7.28 14.16
CA ILE A 35 -13.30 -5.87 14.21
C ILE A 35 -14.00 -5.19 13.04
N VAL A 36 -14.84 -4.22 13.34
CA VAL A 36 -15.55 -3.41 12.35
C VAL A 36 -14.92 -2.03 12.33
N TYR A 37 -14.46 -1.61 11.18
CA TYR A 37 -13.85 -0.30 10.99
C TYR A 37 -14.31 0.31 9.66
N ARG A 38 -14.72 1.55 9.68
CA ARG A 38 -15.04 2.31 8.47
C ARG A 38 -14.06 3.48 8.33
N GLU A 39 -13.21 3.38 7.33
CA GLU A 39 -12.23 4.42 7.01
C GLU A 39 -12.93 5.70 6.52
N LYS A 40 -12.34 6.84 6.81
CA LYS A 40 -12.84 8.14 6.36
C LYS A 40 -12.80 8.20 4.83
N GLY A 41 -13.92 8.53 4.18
CA GLY A 41 -14.04 8.54 2.72
C GLY A 41 -14.49 7.23 2.08
N PHE A 42 -14.60 6.13 2.83
CA PHE A 42 -15.14 4.86 2.32
C PHE A 42 -16.62 4.70 2.67
N LYS A 43 -17.37 4.14 1.70
CA LYS A 43 -18.81 3.87 1.89
C LYS A 43 -19.06 2.68 2.81
N GLU A 44 -18.26 1.63 2.66
CA GLU A 44 -18.45 0.35 3.34
C GLU A 44 -17.43 0.15 4.47
N PRO A 45 -17.86 -0.44 5.59
CA PRO A 45 -16.94 -0.82 6.65
C PRO A 45 -16.14 -2.08 6.27
N TRP A 46 -14.97 -2.22 6.86
CA TRP A 46 -14.20 -3.45 6.84
C TRP A 46 -14.65 -4.36 7.98
N PHE A 47 -14.78 -5.64 7.70
CA PHE A 47 -15.06 -6.68 8.69
C PHE A 47 -13.81 -7.58 8.78
N LEU A 48 -13.02 -7.37 9.82
CA LEU A 48 -11.76 -8.08 10.01
C LEU A 48 -11.98 -9.19 11.06
N LEU A 49 -11.74 -10.42 10.66
CA LEU A 49 -11.90 -11.59 11.51
C LEU A 49 -10.55 -11.94 12.14
N VAL A 50 -10.52 -12.06 13.45
CA VAL A 50 -9.33 -12.45 14.20
C VAL A 50 -9.70 -13.57 15.19
N PRO A 51 -8.74 -14.41 15.60
CA PRO A 51 -8.98 -15.44 16.60
C PRO A 51 -9.56 -14.84 17.89
N ALA A 52 -10.47 -15.54 18.55
CA ALA A 52 -10.95 -15.12 19.85
C ALA A 52 -9.80 -15.07 20.87
N ASP A 53 -9.93 -14.20 21.85
CA ASP A 53 -8.94 -14.03 22.94
C ASP A 53 -7.53 -13.64 22.46
N SER A 54 -7.42 -13.06 21.24
CA SER A 54 -6.13 -12.64 20.64
C SER A 54 -5.80 -11.16 20.86
N GLU A 55 -6.52 -10.44 21.71
CA GLU A 55 -6.39 -8.97 21.84
C GLU A 55 -5.01 -8.53 22.31
N GLU A 56 -4.34 -9.28 23.18
CA GLU A 56 -2.97 -8.98 23.62
C GLU A 56 -1.95 -9.06 22.47
N ARG A 57 -2.07 -10.07 21.60
CA ARG A 57 -1.19 -10.25 20.44
C ARG A 57 -1.60 -9.42 19.22
N LEU A 58 -2.90 -9.19 19.08
CA LEU A 58 -3.51 -8.48 17.95
C LEU A 58 -4.44 -7.38 18.47
N PRO A 59 -3.91 -6.28 19.02
CA PRO A 59 -4.69 -5.12 19.42
C PRO A 59 -5.55 -4.61 18.25
N THR A 60 -6.72 -4.08 18.54
CA THR A 60 -7.69 -3.63 17.53
C THR A 60 -7.08 -2.66 16.52
N ASP A 61 -6.32 -1.67 16.99
CA ASP A 61 -5.68 -0.69 16.12
C ASP A 61 -4.56 -1.28 15.28
N ALA A 62 -3.79 -2.23 15.82
CA ALA A 62 -2.75 -2.93 15.08
C ALA A 62 -3.34 -3.73 13.92
N VAL A 63 -4.48 -4.41 14.12
CA VAL A 63 -5.16 -5.15 13.06
C VAL A 63 -5.67 -4.21 11.97
N VAL A 64 -6.25 -3.05 12.32
CA VAL A 64 -6.68 -2.05 11.35
C VAL A 64 -5.48 -1.53 10.55
N GLN A 65 -4.34 -1.22 11.20
CA GLN A 65 -3.13 -0.77 10.51
C GLN A 65 -2.55 -1.86 9.59
N LEU A 66 -2.56 -3.11 10.04
CA LEU A 66 -2.13 -4.24 9.21
C LEU A 66 -3.01 -4.36 7.95
N TYR A 67 -4.32 -4.23 8.09
CA TYR A 67 -5.23 -4.27 6.95
C TYR A 67 -5.04 -3.08 6.00
N ARG A 68 -4.79 -1.87 6.52
CA ARG A 68 -4.42 -0.71 5.70
C ARG A 68 -3.15 -0.97 4.89
N SER A 69 -2.16 -1.66 5.48
CA SER A 69 -0.92 -1.99 4.76
C SER A 69 -1.15 -2.98 3.61
N ARG A 70 -2.19 -3.83 3.68
CA ARG A 70 -2.58 -4.73 2.59
C ARG A 70 -2.90 -3.97 1.30
N MET A 71 -3.56 -2.82 1.39
CA MET A 71 -3.86 -1.98 0.21
C MET A 71 -2.58 -1.53 -0.52
N ARG A 72 -1.47 -1.37 0.20
CA ARG A 72 -0.16 -1.06 -0.40
C ARG A 72 0.37 -2.23 -1.23
N ILE A 73 0.16 -3.46 -0.77
CA ILE A 73 0.53 -4.68 -1.49
C ILE A 73 -0.25 -4.76 -2.81
N GLU A 74 -1.56 -4.51 -2.77
CA GLU A 74 -2.40 -4.49 -3.98
C GLU A 74 -1.96 -3.41 -4.97
N THR A 75 -1.60 -2.24 -4.47
CA THR A 75 -1.03 -1.16 -5.29
C THR A 75 0.30 -1.58 -5.92
N SER A 76 1.20 -2.20 -5.15
CA SER A 76 2.47 -2.71 -5.66
C SER A 76 2.26 -3.76 -6.74
N PHE A 77 1.36 -4.72 -6.56
CA PHE A 77 1.02 -5.70 -7.60
C PHE A 77 0.45 -5.07 -8.87
N ARG A 78 -0.38 -4.04 -8.73
CA ARG A 78 -0.89 -3.26 -9.86
C ARG A 78 0.26 -2.57 -10.59
N ASP A 79 1.18 -1.96 -9.87
CA ASP A 79 2.35 -1.29 -10.42
C ASP A 79 3.26 -2.28 -11.18
N PHE A 80 3.52 -3.45 -10.61
CA PHE A 80 4.24 -4.53 -11.30
C PHE A 80 3.56 -4.94 -12.60
N LYS A 81 2.25 -5.13 -12.58
CA LYS A 81 1.48 -5.58 -13.75
C LYS A 81 1.40 -4.50 -14.83
N SER A 82 1.18 -3.25 -14.45
CA SER A 82 0.84 -2.17 -15.37
C SER A 82 2.06 -1.38 -15.84
N TRP A 83 2.97 -1.03 -14.92
CA TRP A 83 4.08 -0.15 -15.21
C TRP A 83 5.40 -0.88 -15.50
N LEU A 84 5.66 -1.97 -14.80
CA LEU A 84 6.86 -2.78 -15.03
C LEU A 84 6.64 -3.89 -16.07
N GLY A 85 5.47 -3.94 -16.70
CA GLY A 85 5.19 -4.84 -17.82
C GLY A 85 5.19 -6.33 -17.49
N VAL A 86 5.18 -6.71 -16.20
CA VAL A 86 5.24 -8.12 -15.76
C VAL A 86 4.08 -8.94 -16.33
N ARG A 87 2.92 -8.31 -16.58
CA ARG A 87 1.77 -8.97 -17.21
C ARG A 87 2.03 -9.45 -18.63
N GLY A 88 2.92 -8.76 -19.36
CA GLY A 88 3.30 -9.11 -20.75
C GLY A 88 4.52 -10.01 -20.85
N LEU A 89 5.21 -10.27 -19.74
CA LEU A 89 6.38 -11.14 -19.73
C LEU A 89 6.00 -12.60 -19.97
N ARG A 90 6.11 -13.04 -21.22
CA ARG A 90 6.05 -14.45 -21.58
C ARG A 90 7.38 -15.11 -21.25
N LEU A 91 7.63 -15.34 -19.98
CA LEU A 91 8.89 -15.93 -19.52
C LEU A 91 8.93 -17.41 -19.90
N LYS A 92 9.84 -17.78 -20.80
CA LYS A 92 10.19 -19.18 -21.08
C LYS A 92 11.15 -19.76 -20.01
N VAL A 93 11.08 -19.24 -18.79
CA VAL A 93 11.95 -19.68 -17.69
C VAL A 93 11.34 -20.91 -17.04
N ARG A 94 11.95 -22.07 -17.26
CA ARG A 94 11.50 -23.36 -16.69
C ARG A 94 12.10 -23.65 -15.29
N LYS A 95 13.25 -23.06 -14.96
CA LYS A 95 13.94 -23.31 -13.69
C LYS A 95 13.49 -22.31 -12.61
N ALA A 96 12.99 -22.82 -11.48
CA ALA A 96 12.51 -22.02 -10.36
C ALA A 96 13.57 -21.03 -9.83
N GLU A 97 14.83 -21.45 -9.74
CA GLU A 97 15.92 -20.58 -9.31
C GLU A 97 16.12 -19.35 -10.21
N ARG A 98 16.04 -19.54 -11.52
CA ARG A 98 16.16 -18.42 -12.48
C ARG A 98 14.99 -17.47 -12.35
N LEU A 99 13.77 -18.02 -12.15
CA LEU A 99 12.59 -17.21 -11.89
C LEU A 99 12.74 -16.40 -10.60
N ASN A 100 13.19 -17.03 -9.52
CA ASN A 100 13.43 -16.36 -8.25
C ASN A 100 14.46 -15.23 -8.37
N ARG A 101 15.57 -15.45 -9.06
CA ARG A 101 16.57 -14.39 -9.31
C ARG A 101 15.98 -13.21 -10.09
N LEU A 102 15.20 -13.49 -11.13
CA LEU A 102 14.51 -12.47 -11.92
C LEU A 102 13.51 -11.68 -11.05
N LEU A 103 12.66 -12.37 -10.29
CA LEU A 103 11.69 -11.72 -9.40
C LEU A 103 12.38 -10.89 -8.31
N THR A 104 13.49 -11.39 -7.77
CA THR A 104 14.31 -10.64 -6.81
C THR A 104 14.88 -9.37 -7.45
N GLY A 105 15.44 -9.48 -8.65
CA GLY A 105 15.96 -8.31 -9.38
C GLY A 105 14.87 -7.28 -9.66
N LEU A 106 13.68 -7.72 -10.08
CA LEU A 106 12.53 -6.85 -10.29
C LEU A 106 12.07 -6.18 -8.98
N ALA A 107 12.03 -6.93 -7.88
CA ALA A 107 11.66 -6.39 -6.57
C ALA A 107 12.66 -5.31 -6.09
N LEU A 108 13.95 -5.57 -6.24
CA LEU A 108 15.00 -4.59 -5.90
C LEU A 108 14.91 -3.35 -6.78
N GLY A 109 14.72 -3.50 -8.10
CA GLY A 109 14.50 -2.39 -9.02
C GLY A 109 13.26 -1.57 -8.65
N TYR A 110 12.17 -2.23 -8.27
CA TYR A 110 10.95 -1.56 -7.81
C TYR A 110 11.17 -0.75 -6.53
N ILE A 111 11.86 -1.33 -5.54
CA ILE A 111 12.22 -0.63 -4.29
C ILE A 111 13.06 0.60 -4.60
N LEU A 112 14.06 0.46 -5.48
CA LEU A 112 14.90 1.58 -5.90
C LEU A 112 14.09 2.68 -6.58
N LEU A 113 13.20 2.34 -7.50
CA LEU A 113 12.31 3.30 -8.16
C LEU A 113 11.40 4.02 -7.15
N LEU A 114 10.82 3.31 -6.18
CA LEU A 114 10.02 3.93 -5.13
C LEU A 114 10.85 4.91 -4.27
N ALA A 115 12.09 4.55 -4.00
CA ALA A 115 13.02 5.39 -3.25
C ALA A 115 13.39 6.65 -4.05
N LEU A 116 13.73 6.51 -5.34
CA LEU A 116 13.97 7.63 -6.24
C LEU A 116 12.74 8.55 -6.33
N GLY A 117 11.53 7.99 -6.47
CA GLY A 117 10.28 8.75 -6.48
C GLY A 117 9.92 9.44 -5.16
N ALA A 118 10.59 9.09 -4.07
CA ALA A 118 10.49 9.78 -2.78
C ALA A 118 11.50 10.92 -2.64
N GLY A 119 12.55 10.96 -3.48
CA GLY A 119 13.63 11.96 -3.45
C GLY A 119 13.14 13.38 -3.75
N ARG A 120 13.96 14.38 -3.39
CA ARG A 120 13.60 15.81 -3.51
C ARG A 120 13.27 16.22 -4.94
N VAL A 121 14.07 15.80 -5.91
CA VAL A 121 13.85 16.10 -7.34
C VAL A 121 12.51 15.57 -7.82
N ALA A 122 12.20 14.31 -7.50
CA ALA A 122 10.93 13.68 -7.86
C ALA A 122 9.74 14.37 -7.18
N GLN A 123 9.88 14.80 -5.94
CA GLN A 123 8.83 15.53 -5.22
C GLN A 123 8.60 16.93 -5.81
N GLN A 124 9.64 17.61 -6.25
CA GLN A 124 9.51 18.90 -6.94
C GLN A 124 8.80 18.72 -8.27
N LEU A 125 9.26 17.81 -9.12
CA LEU A 125 8.64 17.48 -10.40
C LEU A 125 7.17 17.08 -10.23
N ARG A 126 6.87 16.31 -9.18
CA ARG A 126 5.49 15.93 -8.85
C ARG A 126 4.60 17.13 -8.59
N ARG A 127 5.08 18.15 -7.85
CA ARG A 127 4.31 19.38 -7.56
C ARG A 127 4.03 20.16 -8.83
N GLU A 128 4.95 20.19 -9.76
CA GLU A 128 4.81 20.89 -11.05
C GLU A 128 3.83 20.17 -11.98
N LEU A 129 3.83 18.84 -11.97
CA LEU A 129 2.97 18.02 -12.85
C LEU A 129 1.58 17.72 -12.28
N GLU A 130 1.33 17.96 -10.97
CA GLU A 130 0.02 17.70 -10.38
C GLU A 130 -1.03 18.71 -10.86
N ILE A 131 -2.04 18.20 -11.56
CA ILE A 131 -3.17 19.00 -12.06
C ILE A 131 -4.36 18.85 -11.12
N LEU A 132 -5.03 19.97 -10.83
CA LEU A 132 -6.29 19.98 -10.08
C LEU A 132 -7.37 19.19 -10.81
N ARG A 133 -8.07 18.33 -10.10
CA ARG A 133 -9.20 17.57 -10.65
C ARG A 133 -10.43 18.48 -10.77
N LYS A 134 -11.14 18.40 -11.90
CA LYS A 134 -12.43 19.06 -12.08
C LYS A 134 -13.51 18.50 -11.13
N HIS A 135 -13.43 17.21 -10.79
CA HIS A 135 -14.38 16.54 -9.89
C HIS A 135 -13.62 15.75 -8.82
N ALA A 136 -13.92 16.05 -7.56
CA ALA A 136 -13.28 15.42 -6.39
C ALA A 136 -13.90 14.04 -6.10
N ARG A 137 -13.45 12.98 -6.78
CA ARG A 137 -13.78 11.60 -6.36
C ARG A 137 -12.94 11.13 -5.17
N HIS A 138 -11.67 11.53 -5.12
CA HIS A 138 -10.70 11.12 -4.09
C HIS A 138 -9.73 12.28 -3.80
N GLY A 139 -10.25 13.44 -3.45
CA GLY A 139 -9.48 14.67 -3.24
C GLY A 139 -9.46 15.59 -4.47
N THR A 140 -9.04 16.83 -4.26
CA THR A 140 -9.08 17.90 -5.29
C THR A 140 -7.93 17.84 -6.28
N ARG A 141 -6.82 17.14 -5.95
CA ARG A 141 -5.65 17.02 -6.81
C ARG A 141 -5.51 15.61 -7.37
N ARG A 142 -5.07 15.51 -8.61
CA ARG A 142 -4.65 14.23 -9.19
C ARG A 142 -3.27 13.92 -8.64
N THR A 143 -3.20 12.98 -7.70
CA THR A 143 -1.94 12.55 -7.11
C THR A 143 -1.24 11.57 -8.04
N LEU A 144 -0.06 11.93 -8.53
CA LEU A 144 0.80 11.04 -9.30
C LEU A 144 1.42 10.01 -8.36
N SER A 145 1.51 8.73 -8.79
CA SER A 145 2.19 7.72 -7.99
C SER A 145 3.70 7.99 -7.93
N ARG A 146 4.34 7.60 -6.82
CA ARG A 146 5.81 7.70 -6.68
C ARG A 146 6.54 6.96 -7.78
N LEU A 147 6.04 5.78 -8.15
CA LEU A 147 6.61 4.98 -9.22
C LEU A 147 6.54 5.70 -10.57
N PHE A 148 5.39 6.32 -10.88
CA PHE A 148 5.24 7.06 -12.14
C PHE A 148 6.23 8.22 -12.24
N VAL A 149 6.38 8.99 -11.17
CA VAL A 149 7.33 10.11 -11.13
C VAL A 149 8.77 9.61 -11.23
N ALA A 150 9.10 8.50 -10.55
CA ALA A 150 10.42 7.88 -10.67
C ALA A 150 10.73 7.44 -12.10
N LEU A 151 9.75 6.81 -12.77
CA LEU A 151 9.91 6.43 -14.18
C LEU A 151 10.13 7.63 -15.08
N LEU A 152 9.40 8.73 -14.88
CA LEU A 152 9.64 9.97 -15.63
C LEU A 152 11.07 10.46 -15.43
N VAL A 153 11.55 10.52 -14.18
CA VAL A 153 12.93 10.96 -13.88
C VAL A 153 13.98 10.06 -14.55
N VAL A 154 13.75 8.73 -14.51
CA VAL A 154 14.72 7.76 -15.09
C VAL A 154 14.68 7.73 -16.62
N THR A 155 13.53 8.02 -17.23
CA THR A 155 13.38 8.00 -18.69
C THR A 155 13.69 9.34 -19.36
N ASP A 156 13.78 10.43 -18.59
CA ASP A 156 14.14 11.74 -19.12
C ASP A 156 15.66 11.95 -19.04
N PRO A 157 16.37 12.02 -20.20
CA PRO A 157 17.81 12.19 -20.24
C PRO A 157 18.30 13.53 -19.66
N LEU A 158 17.44 14.55 -19.61
CA LEU A 158 17.77 15.86 -19.02
C LEU A 158 17.74 15.80 -17.48
N LEU A 159 16.87 14.96 -16.91
CA LEU A 159 16.76 14.77 -15.47
C LEU A 159 17.73 13.71 -14.95
N LEU A 160 18.11 12.75 -15.79
CA LEU A 160 19.01 11.65 -15.44
C LEU A 160 20.47 11.99 -15.75
N SER A 161 21.02 13.02 -15.15
CA SER A 161 22.47 13.16 -15.13
C SER A 161 23.08 12.18 -14.11
N LEU A 162 24.28 11.64 -14.38
CA LEU A 162 24.99 10.76 -13.45
C LEU A 162 25.17 11.38 -12.07
N SER A 163 25.42 12.69 -12.01
CA SER A 163 25.51 13.45 -10.76
C SER A 163 24.19 13.47 -9.99
N ASN A 164 23.07 13.72 -10.69
CA ASN A 164 21.73 13.71 -10.08
C ASN A 164 21.36 12.32 -9.58
N LEU A 165 21.62 11.28 -10.35
CA LEU A 165 21.35 9.89 -9.94
C LEU A 165 22.17 9.52 -8.69
N THR A 166 23.45 9.84 -8.68
CA THR A 166 24.32 9.58 -7.53
C THR A 166 23.86 10.32 -6.29
N GLN A 167 23.44 11.58 -6.43
CA GLN A 167 22.90 12.35 -5.31
C GLN A 167 21.57 11.79 -4.83
N MET A 168 20.66 11.42 -5.72
CA MET A 168 19.37 10.81 -5.36
C MET A 168 19.56 9.49 -4.60
N ILE A 169 20.52 8.66 -5.01
CA ILE A 169 20.85 7.41 -4.31
C ILE A 169 21.42 7.70 -2.92
N LYS A 170 22.32 8.67 -2.79
CA LYS A 170 22.88 9.10 -1.50
C LYS A 170 21.79 9.61 -0.56
N ASP A 171 20.91 10.48 -1.03
CA ASP A 171 19.79 11.02 -0.24
C ASP A 171 18.86 9.88 0.24
N CYS A 172 18.55 8.93 -0.64
CA CYS A 172 17.75 7.77 -0.29
C CYS A 172 18.42 6.89 0.78
N LEU A 173 19.71 6.63 0.68
CA LEU A 173 20.48 5.86 1.67
C LEU A 173 20.56 6.57 3.02
N LEU A 174 20.69 7.90 3.02
CA LEU A 174 20.68 8.71 4.23
C LEU A 174 19.30 8.66 4.92
N ASP A 175 18.21 8.80 4.16
CA ASP A 175 16.84 8.70 4.69
C ASP A 175 16.56 7.32 5.31
N LEU A 176 17.07 6.25 4.71
CA LEU A 176 16.99 4.89 5.26
C LEU A 176 17.79 4.73 6.56
N ARG A 177 18.99 5.35 6.64
CA ARG A 177 19.85 5.30 7.86
C ARG A 177 19.27 6.10 9.01
N CYS A 178 18.67 7.25 8.75
CA CYS A 178 18.12 8.13 9.79
C CYS A 178 16.78 7.64 10.37
N GLY A 179 16.24 6.52 9.89
CA GLY A 179 14.96 5.96 10.39
C GLY A 179 13.78 6.93 10.19
N GLN A 180 13.97 8.00 9.46
CA GLN A 180 12.90 8.88 9.00
C GLN A 180 12.19 8.21 7.82
N ALA A 181 11.63 7.02 8.07
CA ALA A 181 10.43 6.63 7.37
C ALA A 181 9.45 7.76 7.61
N THR A 182 9.49 8.74 6.71
CA THR A 182 8.60 9.88 6.72
C THR A 182 7.20 9.35 7.00
N LYS A 183 6.68 9.70 8.17
CA LYS A 183 5.25 9.74 8.47
C LYS A 183 4.60 10.80 7.55
N THR A 184 4.87 10.72 6.29
CA THR A 184 4.04 11.37 5.29
C THR A 184 2.82 10.48 5.19
N ALA A 185 1.83 10.80 6.03
CA ALA A 185 0.46 10.42 5.80
C ALA A 185 0.20 10.62 4.31
N ILE A 186 0.02 9.50 3.61
CA ILE A 186 -0.53 9.53 2.26
C ILE A 186 -1.98 9.94 2.50
N PRO A 187 -2.40 11.13 2.10
CA PRO A 187 -3.82 11.40 2.06
C PRO A 187 -4.40 10.41 1.04
N VAL A 188 -5.25 9.52 1.54
CA VAL A 188 -6.07 8.60 0.74
C VAL A 188 -7.06 9.38 -0.09
#